data_dedc05db025a712c91b08f6a92a3cc5a
#
_entry.id   dedc05db025a712c91b08f6a92a3cc5a
#
_cell.length_a   1.000
_cell.length_b   1.000
_cell.length_c   1.000
_cell.angle_alpha   90.00
_cell.angle_beta   90.00
_cell.angle_gamma   90.00
#
_symmetry.space_group_name_H-M   'P 1'
#
loop_
_entity.id
_entity.type
_entity.pdbx_description
1 polymer ?
#
loop_
_entity_poly.entity_id
_entity_poly.type
_entity_poly.pdbx_seq_one_letter_code
_entity_poly.pdbx_strand_id
1 'polypeptide(L)'
;MIQQTLFGETDAGRPLASRMRPRTLEEFAGQRHLLGEGKVLRQLIDGDRVPSMVFWGPPGVGKTTLARIIANRTKANFIDFSAVTSGIKEIKEVMQTAEANRRFGEQTILFVDEIHRFNKAQQDAFLPFVEKGSIILIGATTENPSFEINSALLSRCKVFVLHGLSAGELTELLRRALTDPRGFGGRRVELAEGMLEMIANFA
;
A
#
# COMPACT_ATOMS: atom_id res chain seq x y z
N MET A 1 -14.74 26.63 -7.46
CA MET A 1 -15.05 27.02 -6.06
C MET A 1 -14.60 25.89 -5.15
N ILE A 2 -13.48 26.06 -4.48
CA ILE A 2 -12.90 25.07 -3.57
C ILE A 2 -13.69 25.15 -2.27
N GLN A 3 -14.51 24.15 -1.97
CA GLN A 3 -15.08 24.01 -0.63
C GLN A 3 -13.95 23.64 0.34
N GLN A 4 -13.41 24.63 1.02
CA GLN A 4 -12.65 24.44 2.25
C GLN A 4 -13.63 23.86 3.28
N THR A 5 -13.42 22.60 3.67
CA THR A 5 -14.10 21.99 4.81
C THR A 5 -13.72 22.75 6.07
N LEU A 6 -14.66 23.51 6.62
CA LEU A 6 -14.56 24.40 7.80
C LEU A 6 -14.40 23.64 9.14
N PHE A 7 -14.35 22.32 9.10
CA PHE A 7 -14.08 21.47 10.27
C PHE A 7 -12.85 20.63 9.95
N GLY A 8 -11.71 21.04 10.49
CA GLY A 8 -10.56 20.15 10.56
C GLY A 8 -11.04 18.84 11.19
N GLU A 9 -11.03 17.75 10.42
CA GLU A 9 -11.27 16.41 10.96
C GLU A 9 -10.24 16.19 12.07
N THR A 10 -10.67 16.35 13.32
CA THR A 10 -9.85 15.98 14.46
C THR A 10 -9.65 14.48 14.37
N ASP A 11 -8.40 14.05 14.23
CA ASP A 11 -7.97 12.62 14.17
C ASP A 11 -8.50 11.80 15.37
N ALA A 12 -9.08 12.48 16.37
CA ALA A 12 -9.58 11.91 17.63
C ALA A 12 -10.74 10.91 17.47
N GLY A 13 -11.50 10.98 16.36
CA GLY A 13 -12.61 10.05 16.09
C GLY A 13 -12.23 8.82 15.27
N ARG A 14 -11.02 8.75 14.72
CA ARG A 14 -10.59 7.63 13.89
C ARG A 14 -10.06 6.46 14.73
N PRO A 15 -10.26 5.19 14.30
CA PRO A 15 -9.66 4.03 14.96
C PRO A 15 -8.14 4.18 15.12
N LEU A 16 -7.58 3.66 16.20
CA LEU A 16 -6.14 3.73 16.50
C LEU A 16 -5.28 3.25 15.34
N ALA A 17 -5.61 2.11 14.75
CA ALA A 17 -4.88 1.56 13.62
C ALA A 17 -4.85 2.50 12.40
N SER A 18 -5.91 3.27 12.17
CA SER A 18 -5.96 4.27 11.10
C SER A 18 -5.05 5.47 11.38
N ARG A 19 -5.05 5.96 12.63
CA ARG A 19 -4.19 7.07 13.08
C ARG A 19 -2.71 6.70 13.07
N MET A 20 -2.39 5.47 13.47
CA MET A 20 -1.02 4.94 13.55
C MET A 20 -0.50 4.41 12.22
N ARG A 21 -1.28 4.53 11.13
CA ARG A 21 -0.83 4.06 9.81
C ARG A 21 0.48 4.72 9.40
N PRO A 22 1.51 3.94 9.03
CA PRO A 22 2.81 4.47 8.60
C PRO A 22 2.67 5.44 7.43
N ARG A 23 3.44 6.52 7.46
CA ARG A 23 3.49 7.55 6.41
C ARG A 23 4.80 7.50 5.62
N THR A 24 5.83 6.90 6.20
CA THR A 24 7.15 6.75 5.57
C THR A 24 7.65 5.30 5.68
N LEU A 25 8.71 4.96 4.93
CA LEU A 25 9.33 3.64 5.01
C LEU A 25 9.96 3.36 6.37
N GLU A 26 10.45 4.40 7.04
CA GLU A 26 11.07 4.31 8.37
C GLU A 26 10.02 4.00 9.46
N GLU A 27 8.79 4.44 9.23
CA GLU A 27 7.66 4.10 10.10
C GLU A 27 7.07 2.71 9.82
N PHE A 28 7.39 2.12 8.66
CA PHE A 28 6.79 0.86 8.23
C PHE A 28 7.41 -0.31 9.00
N ALA A 29 6.59 -0.99 9.82
CA ALA A 29 7.05 -2.12 10.60
C ALA A 29 7.19 -3.39 9.75
N GLY A 30 8.16 -4.21 10.10
CA GLY A 30 8.40 -5.48 9.43
C GLY A 30 9.01 -5.35 8.03
N GLN A 31 8.85 -6.38 7.24
CA GLN A 31 9.27 -6.48 5.84
C GLN A 31 10.78 -6.16 5.62
N ARG A 32 11.65 -6.44 6.59
CA ARG A 32 13.08 -6.13 6.51
C ARG A 32 13.77 -6.81 5.32
N HIS A 33 13.26 -7.95 4.87
CA HIS A 33 13.74 -8.68 3.69
C HIS A 33 13.49 -7.92 2.38
N LEU A 34 12.53 -6.98 2.35
CA LEU A 34 12.19 -6.14 1.19
C LEU A 34 12.68 -4.70 1.35
N LEU A 35 12.54 -4.14 2.54
CA LEU A 35 12.71 -2.70 2.82
C LEU A 35 14.00 -2.40 3.61
N GLY A 36 14.74 -3.41 4.06
CA GLY A 36 16.03 -3.23 4.73
C GLY A 36 17.04 -2.56 3.80
N GLU A 37 18.14 -2.08 4.40
CA GLU A 37 19.23 -1.47 3.66
C GLU A 37 19.77 -2.41 2.56
N GLY A 38 20.00 -1.90 1.36
CA GLY A 38 20.50 -2.68 0.23
C GLY A 38 19.49 -3.64 -0.40
N LYS A 39 18.25 -3.73 0.07
CA LYS A 39 17.23 -4.60 -0.52
C LYS A 39 16.65 -4.02 -1.80
N VAL A 40 16.28 -4.92 -2.73
CA VAL A 40 15.86 -4.56 -4.09
C VAL A 40 14.69 -3.56 -4.09
N LEU A 41 13.64 -3.81 -3.31
CA LEU A 41 12.49 -2.90 -3.29
C LEU A 41 12.88 -1.54 -2.72
N ARG A 42 13.70 -1.51 -1.66
CA ARG A 42 14.20 -0.26 -1.08
C ARG A 42 15.01 0.54 -2.09
N GLN A 43 15.92 -0.09 -2.82
CA GLN A 43 16.73 0.58 -3.86
C GLN A 43 15.88 1.13 -5.01
N LEU A 44 14.84 0.39 -5.43
CA LEU A 44 13.92 0.85 -6.48
C LEU A 44 13.15 2.10 -6.04
N ILE A 45 12.70 2.13 -4.79
CA ILE A 45 11.98 3.28 -4.23
C ILE A 45 12.92 4.48 -4.05
N ASP A 46 14.10 4.28 -3.48
CA ASP A 46 15.08 5.35 -3.24
C ASP A 46 15.64 5.92 -4.54
N GLY A 47 15.74 5.10 -5.58
CA GLY A 47 16.18 5.49 -6.92
C GLY A 47 15.09 6.07 -7.80
N ASP A 48 13.87 6.24 -7.32
CA ASP A 48 12.69 6.70 -8.09
C ASP A 48 12.48 5.91 -9.41
N ARG A 49 12.74 4.59 -9.35
CA ARG A 49 12.63 3.65 -10.48
C ARG A 49 11.67 2.52 -10.17
N VAL A 50 10.49 2.88 -9.70
CA VAL A 50 9.47 1.93 -9.28
C VAL A 50 8.82 1.28 -10.50
N PRO A 51 8.98 -0.05 -10.71
CA PRO A 51 8.29 -0.77 -11.77
C PRO A 51 6.87 -1.14 -11.34
N SER A 52 6.06 -1.61 -12.28
CA SER A 52 4.83 -2.32 -11.92
C SER A 52 5.14 -3.57 -11.09
N MET A 53 4.31 -3.84 -10.08
CA MET A 53 4.55 -4.91 -9.12
C MET A 53 3.28 -5.51 -8.55
N VAL A 54 3.43 -6.67 -7.93
CA VAL A 54 2.37 -7.35 -7.19
C VAL A 54 2.85 -7.58 -5.76
N PHE A 55 2.08 -7.11 -4.79
CA PHE A 55 2.25 -7.42 -3.38
C PHE A 55 1.41 -8.64 -3.01
N TRP A 56 2.07 -9.72 -2.69
CA TRP A 56 1.45 -10.96 -2.26
C TRP A 56 1.69 -11.20 -0.78
N GLY A 57 0.64 -11.51 -0.02
CA GLY A 57 0.77 -11.81 1.41
C GLY A 57 -0.57 -11.74 2.13
N PRO A 58 -0.62 -12.19 3.39
CA PRO A 58 -1.85 -12.25 4.17
C PRO A 58 -2.51 -10.88 4.33
N PRO A 59 -3.78 -10.81 4.74
CA PRO A 59 -4.43 -9.55 5.04
C PRO A 59 -3.73 -8.85 6.21
N GLY A 60 -3.83 -7.52 6.27
CA GLY A 60 -3.29 -6.73 7.39
C GLY A 60 -1.78 -6.45 7.36
N VAL A 61 -0.99 -7.03 6.46
CA VAL A 61 0.48 -6.83 6.41
C VAL A 61 0.93 -5.49 5.85
N GLY A 62 0.00 -4.62 5.48
CA GLY A 62 0.31 -3.26 5.04
C GLY A 62 0.47 -3.07 3.53
N LYS A 63 -0.03 -3.96 2.66
CA LYS A 63 0.08 -3.84 1.19
C LYS A 63 -0.35 -2.47 0.67
N THR A 64 -1.56 -2.03 1.01
CA THR A 64 -2.10 -0.70 0.64
C THR A 64 -1.27 0.45 1.22
N THR A 65 -0.84 0.30 2.47
CA THR A 65 -0.02 1.31 3.15
C THR A 65 1.33 1.48 2.45
N LEU A 66 1.98 0.37 2.10
CA LEU A 66 3.26 0.40 1.38
C LEU A 66 3.12 1.05 0.00
N ALA A 67 2.07 0.73 -0.74
CA ALA A 67 1.79 1.36 -2.03
C ALA A 67 1.62 2.88 -1.91
N ARG A 68 0.91 3.37 -0.89
CA ARG A 68 0.75 4.81 -0.62
C ARG A 68 2.07 5.49 -0.24
N ILE A 69 2.90 4.83 0.57
CA ILE A 69 4.23 5.35 0.93
C ILE A 69 5.10 5.48 -0.32
N ILE A 70 5.08 4.48 -1.20
CA ILE A 70 5.80 4.52 -2.49
C ILE A 70 5.34 5.72 -3.32
N ALA A 71 4.03 5.88 -3.51
CA ALA A 71 3.47 6.98 -4.29
C ALA A 71 3.85 8.35 -3.72
N ASN A 72 3.78 8.52 -2.41
CA ASN A 72 4.16 9.77 -1.76
C ASN A 72 5.66 10.08 -1.95
N ARG A 73 6.52 9.05 -1.86
CA ARG A 73 7.96 9.23 -2.00
C ARG A 73 8.38 9.55 -3.43
N THR A 74 7.73 8.97 -4.42
CA THR A 74 7.96 9.20 -5.85
C THR A 74 7.15 10.37 -6.41
N LYS A 75 6.39 11.09 -5.58
CA LYS A 75 5.49 12.18 -5.97
C LYS A 75 4.52 11.80 -7.10
N ALA A 76 4.18 10.52 -7.19
CA ALA A 76 3.24 10.02 -8.19
C ALA A 76 1.79 10.26 -7.74
N ASN A 77 0.91 10.49 -8.70
CA ASN A 77 -0.53 10.49 -8.47
C ASN A 77 -0.98 9.10 -8.04
N PHE A 78 -1.61 8.98 -6.88
CA PHE A 78 -2.07 7.71 -6.34
C PHE A 78 -3.56 7.52 -6.58
N ILE A 79 -3.91 6.48 -7.32
CA ILE A 79 -5.30 6.07 -7.55
C ILE A 79 -5.52 4.73 -6.86
N ASP A 80 -6.44 4.72 -5.90
CA ASP A 80 -6.86 3.51 -5.18
C ASP A 80 -8.07 2.90 -5.88
N PHE A 81 -7.92 1.68 -6.35
CA PHE A 81 -8.91 1.00 -7.17
C PHE A 81 -9.26 -0.36 -6.55
N SER A 82 -10.54 -0.58 -6.31
CA SER A 82 -11.01 -1.84 -5.75
C SER A 82 -11.55 -2.75 -6.84
N ALA A 83 -11.00 -3.96 -6.94
CA ALA A 83 -11.50 -4.98 -7.86
C ALA A 83 -12.92 -5.47 -7.52
N VAL A 84 -13.39 -5.22 -6.30
CA VAL A 84 -14.75 -5.64 -5.86
C VAL A 84 -15.84 -4.73 -6.39
N THR A 85 -15.56 -3.42 -6.53
CA THR A 85 -16.58 -2.40 -6.85
C THR A 85 -16.44 -1.82 -8.24
N SER A 86 -15.35 -2.11 -8.96
CA SER A 86 -15.01 -1.41 -10.20
C SER A 86 -15.15 -2.30 -11.43
N GLY A 87 -15.75 -1.75 -12.49
CA GLY A 87 -15.94 -2.39 -13.78
C GLY A 87 -14.94 -1.93 -14.85
N ILE A 88 -15.05 -2.52 -16.05
CA ILE A 88 -14.16 -2.20 -17.18
C ILE A 88 -14.27 -0.72 -17.59
N LYS A 89 -15.42 -0.09 -17.41
CA LYS A 89 -15.63 1.31 -17.78
C LYS A 89 -14.78 2.24 -16.92
N GLU A 90 -14.84 2.04 -15.61
CA GLU A 90 -14.04 2.82 -14.65
C GLU A 90 -12.54 2.60 -14.87
N ILE A 91 -12.13 1.36 -15.21
CA ILE A 91 -10.72 1.08 -15.57
C ILE A 91 -10.29 1.97 -16.73
N LYS A 92 -11.10 2.02 -17.82
CA LYS A 92 -10.76 2.83 -18.99
C LYS A 92 -10.70 4.32 -18.70
N GLU A 93 -11.61 4.86 -17.90
CA GLU A 93 -11.63 6.28 -17.50
C GLU A 93 -10.36 6.65 -16.70
N VAL A 94 -9.97 5.82 -15.74
CA VAL A 94 -8.73 5.99 -14.97
C VAL A 94 -7.50 5.93 -15.88
N MET A 95 -7.48 4.99 -16.84
CA MET A 95 -6.38 4.87 -17.78
C MET A 95 -6.22 6.10 -18.68
N GLN A 96 -7.32 6.66 -19.16
CA GLN A 96 -7.29 7.89 -19.96
C GLN A 96 -6.76 9.08 -19.15
N THR A 97 -7.18 9.19 -17.89
CA THR A 97 -6.67 10.21 -16.96
C THR A 97 -5.17 10.06 -16.75
N ALA A 98 -4.69 8.85 -16.49
CA ALA A 98 -3.27 8.56 -16.30
C ALA A 98 -2.43 8.88 -17.57
N GLU A 99 -2.98 8.57 -18.73
CA GLU A 99 -2.31 8.89 -20.00
C GLU A 99 -2.26 10.41 -20.27
N ALA A 100 -3.29 11.15 -19.86
CA ALA A 100 -3.27 12.61 -19.91
C ALA A 100 -2.21 13.19 -18.95
N ASN A 101 -2.17 12.73 -17.71
CA ASN A 101 -1.20 13.17 -16.69
C ASN A 101 0.24 12.92 -17.16
N ARG A 102 0.51 11.78 -17.79
CA ARG A 102 1.83 11.45 -18.33
C ARG A 102 2.33 12.47 -19.34
N ARG A 103 1.44 13.06 -20.15
CA ARG A 103 1.83 14.11 -21.14
C ARG A 103 2.37 15.36 -20.46
N PHE A 104 2.03 15.58 -19.20
CA PHE A 104 2.55 16.67 -18.36
C PHE A 104 3.74 16.24 -17.49
N GLY A 105 4.28 15.02 -17.72
CA GLY A 105 5.40 14.48 -16.96
C GLY A 105 5.04 13.91 -15.60
N GLU A 106 3.74 13.77 -15.30
CA GLU A 106 3.26 13.21 -14.02
C GLU A 106 3.15 11.70 -14.10
N GLN A 107 3.72 10.99 -13.13
CA GLN A 107 3.54 9.56 -12.97
C GLN A 107 2.25 9.25 -12.24
N THR A 108 1.60 8.15 -12.62
CA THR A 108 0.41 7.64 -11.94
C THR A 108 0.67 6.23 -11.42
N ILE A 109 0.54 6.04 -10.12
CA ILE A 109 0.49 4.72 -9.49
C ILE A 109 -0.97 4.34 -9.34
N LEU A 110 -1.35 3.25 -10.01
CA LEU A 110 -2.63 2.60 -9.84
C LEU A 110 -2.48 1.43 -8.86
N PHE A 111 -3.06 1.57 -7.68
CA PHE A 111 -3.13 0.50 -6.72
C PHE A 111 -4.45 -0.27 -6.91
N VAL A 112 -4.35 -1.57 -7.10
CA VAL A 112 -5.50 -2.46 -7.26
C VAL A 112 -5.53 -3.45 -6.12
N ASP A 113 -6.46 -3.24 -5.17
CA ASP A 113 -6.65 -4.19 -4.08
C ASP A 113 -7.42 -5.41 -4.56
N GLU A 114 -7.02 -6.60 -4.05
CA GLU A 114 -7.57 -7.90 -4.40
C GLU A 114 -7.63 -8.13 -5.94
N ILE A 115 -6.52 -7.83 -6.63
CA ILE A 115 -6.42 -7.88 -8.10
C ILE A 115 -6.85 -9.25 -8.69
N HIS A 116 -6.76 -10.32 -7.91
CA HIS A 116 -7.21 -11.67 -8.30
C HIS A 116 -8.73 -11.76 -8.53
N ARG A 117 -9.52 -10.81 -8.03
CA ARG A 117 -10.97 -10.76 -8.25
C ARG A 117 -11.36 -10.23 -9.62
N PHE A 118 -10.43 -9.60 -10.32
CA PHE A 118 -10.65 -9.24 -11.71
C PHE A 118 -10.60 -10.47 -12.61
N ASN A 119 -11.59 -10.55 -13.53
CA ASN A 119 -11.52 -11.55 -14.58
C ASN A 119 -10.39 -11.24 -15.58
N LYS A 120 -10.11 -12.22 -16.44
CA LYS A 120 -9.01 -12.14 -17.41
C LYS A 120 -9.11 -10.90 -18.32
N ALA A 121 -10.30 -10.55 -18.81
CA ALA A 121 -10.49 -9.39 -19.67
C ALA A 121 -10.24 -8.06 -18.94
N GLN A 122 -10.59 -7.99 -17.66
CA GLN A 122 -10.30 -6.82 -16.83
C GLN A 122 -8.79 -6.68 -16.56
N GLN A 123 -8.10 -7.79 -16.29
CA GLN A 123 -6.63 -7.79 -16.13
C GLN A 123 -5.92 -7.42 -17.43
N ASP A 124 -6.41 -7.93 -18.58
CA ASP A 124 -5.85 -7.59 -19.90
C ASP A 124 -6.01 -6.10 -20.24
N ALA A 125 -7.03 -5.43 -19.71
CA ALA A 125 -7.24 -4.00 -19.93
C ALA A 125 -6.11 -3.11 -19.39
N PHE A 126 -5.32 -3.58 -18.43
CA PHE A 126 -4.15 -2.87 -17.90
C PHE A 126 -2.92 -2.97 -18.81
N LEU A 127 -2.79 -4.04 -19.60
CA LEU A 127 -1.58 -4.36 -20.36
C LEU A 127 -1.07 -3.19 -21.22
N PRO A 128 -1.89 -2.56 -22.08
CA PRO A 128 -1.40 -1.49 -22.94
C PRO A 128 -0.80 -0.30 -22.18
N PHE A 129 -1.32 -0.02 -20.99
CA PHE A 129 -0.91 1.12 -20.18
C PHE A 129 0.32 0.81 -19.33
N VAL A 130 0.43 -0.43 -18.86
CA VAL A 130 1.64 -0.93 -18.17
C VAL A 130 2.82 -0.98 -19.16
N GLU A 131 2.60 -1.51 -20.37
CA GLU A 131 3.64 -1.59 -21.42
C GLU A 131 4.13 -0.23 -21.88
N LYS A 132 3.22 0.72 -22.06
CA LYS A 132 3.57 2.10 -22.41
C LYS A 132 4.21 2.86 -21.24
N GLY A 133 4.11 2.35 -20.01
CA GLY A 133 4.50 3.08 -18.80
C GLY A 133 3.61 4.30 -18.52
N SER A 134 2.34 4.28 -18.97
CA SER A 134 1.36 5.32 -18.64
C SER A 134 0.89 5.20 -17.20
N ILE A 135 0.99 4.00 -16.64
CA ILE A 135 0.76 3.72 -15.23
C ILE A 135 1.89 2.83 -14.67
N ILE A 136 2.10 2.96 -13.38
CA ILE A 136 2.77 1.96 -12.55
C ILE A 136 1.67 1.19 -11.83
N LEU A 137 1.47 -0.08 -12.19
CA LEU A 137 0.49 -0.92 -11.53
C LEU A 137 1.08 -1.52 -10.26
N ILE A 138 0.40 -1.35 -9.13
CA ILE A 138 0.68 -2.07 -7.89
C ILE A 138 -0.54 -2.91 -7.55
N GLY A 139 -0.53 -4.18 -7.92
CA GLY A 139 -1.56 -5.14 -7.53
C GLY A 139 -1.33 -5.66 -6.11
N ALA A 140 -2.39 -5.83 -5.33
CA ALA A 140 -2.34 -6.52 -4.05
C ALA A 140 -3.21 -7.78 -4.08
N THR A 141 -2.73 -8.85 -3.48
CA THR A 141 -3.48 -10.12 -3.41
C THR A 141 -3.09 -10.93 -2.18
N THR A 142 -4.03 -11.70 -1.67
CA THR A 142 -3.81 -12.74 -0.67
C THR A 142 -3.58 -14.11 -1.31
N GLU A 143 -4.00 -14.27 -2.56
CA GLU A 143 -3.88 -15.51 -3.30
C GLU A 143 -2.55 -15.62 -4.06
N ASN A 144 -2.16 -16.83 -4.45
CA ASN A 144 -0.92 -17.03 -5.20
C ASN A 144 -1.04 -16.40 -6.60
N PRO A 145 -0.24 -15.37 -6.90
CA PRO A 145 -0.35 -14.62 -8.15
C PRO A 145 -0.09 -15.46 -9.39
N SER A 146 0.64 -16.57 -9.29
CA SER A 146 0.93 -17.46 -10.42
C SER A 146 -0.30 -18.19 -10.95
N PHE A 147 -1.34 -18.35 -10.12
CA PHE A 147 -2.59 -19.00 -10.52
C PHE A 147 -3.69 -17.99 -10.86
N GLU A 148 -3.68 -16.85 -10.20
CA GLU A 148 -4.79 -15.89 -10.22
C GLU A 148 -4.56 -14.71 -11.15
N ILE A 149 -3.31 -14.35 -11.40
CA ILE A 149 -2.99 -13.24 -12.29
C ILE A 149 -2.61 -13.77 -13.66
N ASN A 150 -3.19 -13.16 -14.69
CA ASN A 150 -2.88 -13.41 -16.07
C ASN A 150 -1.36 -13.36 -16.31
N SER A 151 -0.82 -14.37 -16.97
CA SER A 151 0.61 -14.53 -17.22
C SER A 151 1.22 -13.35 -18.00
N ALA A 152 0.45 -12.74 -18.92
CA ALA A 152 0.90 -11.56 -19.66
C ALA A 152 1.07 -10.34 -18.76
N LEU A 153 0.18 -10.14 -17.78
CA LEU A 153 0.32 -9.07 -16.80
C LEU A 153 1.43 -9.38 -15.79
N LEU A 154 1.45 -10.61 -15.28
CA LEU A 154 2.45 -11.05 -14.30
C LEU A 154 3.88 -10.93 -14.83
N SER A 155 4.12 -11.25 -16.11
CA SER A 155 5.44 -11.12 -16.74
C SER A 155 5.98 -9.69 -16.80
N ARG A 156 5.13 -8.69 -16.62
CA ARG A 156 5.45 -7.26 -16.60
C ARG A 156 5.55 -6.68 -15.19
N CYS A 157 5.28 -7.49 -14.18
CA CYS A 157 5.28 -7.08 -12.78
C CYS A 157 6.38 -7.80 -12.00
N LYS A 158 6.97 -7.12 -11.03
CA LYS A 158 7.81 -7.77 -10.01
C LYS A 158 6.91 -8.24 -8.86
N VAL A 159 7.05 -9.50 -8.46
CA VAL A 159 6.30 -10.03 -7.30
C VAL A 159 7.13 -9.83 -6.04
N PHE A 160 6.54 -9.20 -5.03
CA PHE A 160 7.11 -9.05 -3.70
C PHE A 160 6.22 -9.75 -2.68
N VAL A 161 6.80 -10.67 -1.93
CA VAL A 161 6.09 -11.43 -0.89
C VAL A 161 6.19 -10.67 0.42
N LEU A 162 5.03 -10.27 0.96
CA LEU A 162 4.94 -9.64 2.28
C LEU A 162 4.57 -10.70 3.32
N HIS A 163 5.28 -10.69 4.43
CA HIS A 163 5.07 -11.62 5.53
C HIS A 163 4.23 -10.99 6.65
N GLY A 164 3.54 -11.81 7.41
CA GLY A 164 2.91 -11.39 8.66
C GLY A 164 3.94 -10.77 9.62
N LEU A 165 3.48 -9.86 10.47
CA LEU A 165 4.34 -9.30 11.50
C LEU A 165 4.59 -10.34 12.60
N SER A 166 5.82 -10.41 13.07
CA SER A 166 6.17 -11.20 14.24
C SER A 166 5.62 -10.56 15.52
N ALA A 167 5.48 -11.36 16.59
CA ALA A 167 5.07 -10.83 17.90
C ALA A 167 5.99 -9.70 18.38
N GLY A 168 7.28 -9.78 18.12
CA GLY A 168 8.23 -8.71 18.46
C GLY A 168 7.96 -7.42 17.70
N GLU A 169 7.67 -7.50 16.40
CA GLU A 169 7.32 -6.34 15.58
C GLU A 169 5.97 -5.73 15.99
N LEU A 170 5.01 -6.57 16.37
CA LEU A 170 3.72 -6.12 16.92
C LEU A 170 3.90 -5.43 18.28
N THR A 171 4.74 -5.99 19.17
CA THR A 171 5.07 -5.36 20.46
C THR A 171 5.68 -3.98 20.25
N GLU A 172 6.58 -3.82 19.27
CA GLU A 172 7.18 -2.53 18.96
C GLU A 172 6.15 -1.52 18.42
N LEU A 173 5.23 -1.97 17.56
CA LEU A 173 4.11 -1.14 17.10
C LEU A 173 3.20 -0.69 18.24
N LEU A 174 2.89 -1.58 19.17
CA LEU A 174 2.10 -1.27 20.36
C LEU A 174 2.82 -0.26 21.26
N ARG A 175 4.11 -0.46 21.50
CA ARG A 175 4.96 0.47 22.28
C ARG A 175 4.98 1.85 21.63
N ARG A 176 5.15 1.92 20.32
CA ARG A 176 5.07 3.17 19.56
C ARG A 176 3.70 3.83 19.68
N ALA A 177 2.59 3.07 19.65
CA ALA A 177 1.25 3.61 19.79
C ALA A 177 1.02 4.27 21.16
N LEU A 178 1.72 3.83 22.22
CA LEU A 178 1.64 4.44 23.55
C LEU A 178 2.31 5.82 23.61
N THR A 179 3.37 6.04 22.85
CA THR A 179 4.19 7.26 22.90
C THR A 179 3.92 8.26 21.78
N ASP A 180 3.44 7.79 20.62
CA ASP A 180 3.16 8.65 19.45
C ASP A 180 1.93 9.54 19.73
N PRO A 181 2.00 10.86 19.45
CA PRO A 181 0.85 11.77 19.56
C PRO A 181 -0.38 11.32 18.76
N ARG A 182 -0.19 10.61 17.67
CA ARG A 182 -1.28 10.01 16.86
C ARG A 182 -1.97 8.85 17.60
N GLY A 183 -1.28 8.21 18.54
CA GLY A 183 -1.77 7.12 19.37
C GLY A 183 -2.34 7.61 20.69
N PHE A 184 -1.65 7.22 21.76
CA PHE A 184 -1.98 7.56 23.14
C PHE A 184 -1.01 8.57 23.78
N GLY A 185 -0.05 9.12 23.02
CA GLY A 185 1.07 9.93 23.54
C GLY A 185 0.67 11.20 24.32
N GLY A 186 -0.61 11.58 24.29
CA GLY A 186 -1.16 12.64 25.15
C GLY A 186 -1.91 12.13 26.38
N ARG A 187 -1.92 10.81 26.65
CA ARG A 187 -2.67 10.18 27.73
C ARG A 187 -1.72 9.32 28.57
N ARG A 188 -1.91 9.35 29.88
CA ARG A 188 -1.24 8.40 30.78
C ARG A 188 -1.90 7.04 30.63
N VAL A 189 -1.20 6.07 30.05
CA VAL A 189 -1.62 4.68 29.93
C VAL A 189 -0.67 3.85 30.80
N GLU A 190 -1.20 3.19 31.79
CA GLU A 190 -0.45 2.26 32.64
C GLU A 190 -0.76 0.84 32.21
N LEU A 191 0.28 0.08 31.93
CA LEU A 191 0.19 -1.34 31.55
C LEU A 191 1.01 -2.16 32.53
N ALA A 192 0.48 -3.33 32.90
CA ALA A 192 1.27 -4.29 33.66
C ALA A 192 2.46 -4.80 32.82
N GLU A 193 3.51 -5.23 33.49
CA GLU A 193 4.65 -5.84 32.85
C GLU A 193 4.23 -7.06 32.01
N GLY A 194 4.80 -7.19 30.79
CA GLY A 194 4.46 -8.26 29.86
C GLY A 194 3.12 -8.10 29.10
N MET A 195 2.32 -7.08 29.39
CA MET A 195 1.00 -6.90 28.75
C MET A 195 1.11 -6.68 27.24
N LEU A 196 2.10 -5.93 26.76
CA LEU A 196 2.29 -5.68 25.33
C LEU A 196 2.64 -6.94 24.56
N GLU A 197 3.51 -7.76 25.14
CA GLU A 197 3.91 -9.06 24.61
C GLU A 197 2.71 -10.02 24.57
N MET A 198 1.90 -10.00 25.61
CA MET A 198 0.68 -10.80 25.66
C MET A 198 -0.29 -10.38 24.55
N ILE A 199 -0.57 -9.09 24.38
CA ILE A 199 -1.44 -8.58 23.31
C ILE A 199 -0.88 -8.97 21.92
N ALA A 200 0.43 -8.80 21.72
CA ALA A 200 1.08 -9.12 20.45
C ALA A 200 1.02 -10.62 20.09
N ASN A 201 0.99 -11.50 21.09
CA ASN A 201 0.89 -12.95 20.85
C ASN A 201 -0.54 -13.41 20.54
N PHE A 202 -1.55 -12.61 20.82
CA PHE A 202 -2.96 -12.90 20.49
C PHE A 202 -3.42 -12.26 19.17
N ALA A 203 -2.64 -11.41 18.54
CA ALA A 203 -2.97 -10.71 17.30
C ALA A 203 -2.51 -11.51 16.07
#